data_f05988666c61d3bb47af2aaaa033395b
#
_entry.id   f05988666c61d3bb47af2aaaa033395b
#
_cell.length_a   1.000
_cell.length_b   1.000
_cell.length_c   1.000
_cell.angle_alpha   90.00
_cell.angle_beta   90.00
_cell.angle_gamma   90.00
#
_symmetry.space_group_name_H-M   'P 1'
#
loop_
_entity.id
_entity.type
_entity.pdbx_description
1 polymer ?
#
loop_
_entity_poly.entity_id
_entity_poly.type
_entity_poly.pdbx_seq_one_letter_code
_entity_poly.pdbx_strand_id
1 'polypeptide(L)'
;MTSKTKIGIIICDRYRRCAGGKCLRALRDKEGAFGGYAADAELELVGFTTCDGCPGGNIEYAADEMVKNGAEVIHLATGMLVGYPPCPHIATFKAFLEKSYPVKVVVGTHPIPNKYLNTHTCLGTWESPEWKPLVKAVLSDDATRARYD
;
A
#
# COMPACT_ATOMS: atom_id res chain seq x y z
N MET A 1 -15.29 -11.71 -21.11
CA MET A 1 -14.16 -12.20 -20.29
C MET A 1 -13.63 -11.07 -19.44
N THR A 2 -13.74 -11.23 -18.14
CA THR A 2 -13.11 -10.29 -17.21
C THR A 2 -11.60 -10.57 -17.20
N SER A 3 -10.80 -9.56 -17.55
CA SER A 3 -9.35 -9.66 -17.41
C SER A 3 -8.99 -9.47 -15.94
N LYS A 4 -8.05 -10.27 -15.45
CA LYS A 4 -7.50 -10.10 -14.11
C LYS A 4 -6.42 -9.04 -14.11
N THR A 5 -6.49 -8.12 -13.16
CA THR A 5 -5.39 -7.19 -12.91
C THR A 5 -4.45 -7.85 -11.90
N LYS A 6 -3.21 -8.05 -12.30
CA LYS A 6 -2.20 -8.67 -11.44
C LYS A 6 -1.48 -7.61 -10.64
N ILE A 7 -1.43 -7.80 -9.34
CA ILE A 7 -0.84 -6.82 -8.44
C ILE A 7 0.22 -7.42 -7.55
N GLY A 8 1.20 -6.58 -7.19
CA GLY A 8 2.17 -6.88 -6.14
C GLY A 8 1.96 -5.95 -4.96
N ILE A 9 2.33 -6.39 -3.78
CA ILE A 9 2.27 -5.60 -2.56
C ILE A 9 3.64 -5.61 -1.89
N ILE A 10 4.15 -4.44 -1.55
CA ILE A 10 5.38 -4.29 -0.76
C ILE A 10 5.01 -3.57 0.53
N ILE A 11 5.24 -4.23 1.66
CA ILE A 11 4.93 -3.67 2.98
C ILE A 11 6.19 -3.12 3.65
N CYS A 12 5.98 -2.20 4.60
CA CYS A 12 7.06 -1.69 5.43
C CYS A 12 7.51 -2.78 6.40
N ASP A 13 8.81 -3.04 6.46
CA ASP A 13 9.35 -4.08 7.32
C ASP A 13 9.05 -3.85 8.80
N ARG A 14 8.86 -2.60 9.22
CA ARG A 14 8.49 -2.24 10.60
C ARG A 14 7.05 -2.64 10.96
N TYR A 15 6.19 -2.84 9.96
CA TYR A 15 4.75 -3.05 10.16
C TYR A 15 4.30 -4.39 9.59
N ARG A 16 5.09 -5.43 9.80
CA ARG A 16 4.80 -6.79 9.31
C ARG A 16 4.13 -7.70 10.35
N ARG A 17 3.85 -7.19 11.54
CA ARG A 17 3.33 -8.01 12.64
C ARG A 17 1.97 -8.65 12.37
N CYS A 18 1.16 -8.04 11.50
CA CYS A 18 -0.12 -8.61 11.11
C CYS A 18 0.02 -9.68 10.03
N ALA A 19 1.24 -10.08 9.68
CA ALA A 19 1.52 -11.05 8.61
C ALA A 19 0.93 -10.64 7.25
N GLY A 20 0.78 -9.33 7.03
CA GLY A 20 0.14 -8.81 5.84
C GLY A 20 -1.38 -8.97 5.82
N GLY A 21 -1.96 -9.46 6.93
CA GLY A 21 -3.38 -9.79 6.98
C GLY A 21 -4.31 -8.64 6.68
N LYS A 22 -3.96 -7.43 7.12
CA LYS A 22 -4.79 -6.25 6.83
C LYS A 22 -4.74 -5.88 5.35
N CYS A 23 -3.56 -5.93 4.74
CA CYS A 23 -3.42 -5.68 3.30
C CYS A 23 -4.19 -6.71 2.47
N LEU A 24 -4.08 -7.98 2.84
CA LEU A 24 -4.76 -9.06 2.12
C LEU A 24 -6.28 -9.00 2.29
N ARG A 25 -6.76 -8.61 3.47
CA ARG A 25 -8.19 -8.41 3.69
C ARG A 25 -8.73 -7.27 2.82
N ALA A 26 -8.00 -6.16 2.78
CA ALA A 26 -8.39 -5.01 1.97
C ALA A 26 -8.41 -5.35 0.48
N LEU A 27 -7.45 -6.15 0.02
CA LEU A 27 -7.43 -6.65 -1.35
C LEU A 27 -8.67 -7.49 -1.65
N ARG A 28 -9.00 -8.43 -0.78
CA ARG A 28 -10.17 -9.30 -0.94
C ARG A 28 -11.47 -8.50 -0.99
N ASP A 29 -11.62 -7.55 -0.08
CA ASP A 29 -12.87 -6.79 0.10
C ASP A 29 -12.89 -5.50 -0.71
N LYS A 30 -11.82 -5.18 -1.44
CA LYS A 30 -11.65 -3.95 -2.25
C LYS A 30 -11.88 -2.70 -1.41
N GLU A 31 -11.22 -2.63 -0.28
CA GLU A 31 -11.27 -1.50 0.64
C GLU A 31 -9.98 -0.69 0.61
N GLY A 32 -10.02 0.49 1.18
CA GLY A 32 -8.87 1.39 1.18
C GLY A 32 -8.43 1.74 -0.23
N ALA A 33 -7.16 1.63 -0.53
CA ALA A 33 -6.63 1.93 -1.85
C ALA A 33 -7.12 0.95 -2.94
N PHE A 34 -7.57 -0.23 -2.55
CA PHE A 34 -8.15 -1.19 -3.50
C PHE A 34 -9.58 -0.81 -3.93
N GLY A 35 -10.19 0.17 -3.30
CA GLY A 35 -11.47 0.73 -3.73
C GLY A 35 -11.39 1.54 -5.02
N GLY A 36 -10.19 1.84 -5.50
CA GLY A 36 -9.99 2.57 -6.76
C GLY A 36 -10.19 1.73 -8.01
N TYR A 37 -10.31 0.41 -7.87
CA TYR A 37 -10.56 -0.48 -8.99
C TYR A 37 -12.05 -0.59 -9.28
N ALA A 38 -12.40 -0.97 -10.51
CA ALA A 38 -13.80 -1.21 -10.86
C ALA A 38 -14.40 -2.31 -9.98
N ALA A 39 -15.69 -2.20 -9.66
CA ALA A 39 -16.35 -3.14 -8.75
C ALA A 39 -16.29 -4.58 -9.25
N ASP A 40 -16.30 -4.78 -10.56
CA ASP A 40 -16.25 -6.11 -11.20
C ASP A 40 -14.83 -6.54 -11.57
N ALA A 41 -13.81 -5.71 -11.27
CA ALA A 41 -12.42 -6.06 -11.58
C ALA A 41 -11.98 -7.24 -10.72
N GLU A 42 -11.35 -8.22 -11.35
CA GLU A 42 -10.70 -9.31 -10.65
C GLU A 42 -9.26 -8.93 -10.37
N LEU A 43 -8.84 -9.02 -9.12
CA LEU A 43 -7.48 -8.71 -8.69
C LEU A 43 -6.78 -10.01 -8.30
N GLU A 44 -5.58 -10.21 -8.84
CA GLU A 44 -4.77 -11.38 -8.54
C GLU A 44 -3.46 -10.93 -7.92
N LEU A 45 -3.18 -11.42 -6.72
CA LEU A 45 -1.90 -11.14 -6.05
C LEU A 45 -0.82 -12.04 -6.64
N VAL A 46 0.23 -11.44 -7.21
CA VAL A 46 1.34 -12.18 -7.83
C VAL A 46 2.67 -11.98 -7.11
N GLY A 47 2.69 -11.19 -6.06
CA GLY A 47 3.88 -11.00 -5.23
C GLY A 47 3.55 -10.24 -3.96
N PHE A 48 4.20 -10.61 -2.87
CA PHE A 48 4.03 -9.99 -1.57
C PHE A 48 5.33 -10.09 -0.79
N THR A 49 5.88 -8.95 -0.37
CA THR A 49 7.11 -8.95 0.42
C THR A 49 7.25 -7.62 1.17
N THR A 50 8.35 -7.48 1.91
CA THR A 50 8.70 -6.25 2.61
C THR A 50 9.76 -5.48 1.85
N CYS A 51 10.00 -4.23 2.26
CA CYS A 51 11.10 -3.41 1.76
C CYS A 51 12.46 -3.84 2.32
N ASP A 52 12.50 -4.82 3.22
CA ASP A 52 13.69 -5.33 3.91
C ASP A 52 14.32 -4.29 4.86
N GLY A 53 13.54 -3.32 5.31
CA GLY A 53 14.02 -2.26 6.21
C GLY A 53 14.67 -1.10 5.47
N CYS A 54 14.79 0.04 6.17
CA CYS A 54 15.39 1.23 5.58
C CYS A 54 16.87 1.00 5.25
N PRO A 55 17.31 1.46 4.10
CA PRO A 55 16.65 2.32 3.11
C PRO A 55 15.82 1.59 2.03
N GLY A 56 15.48 0.33 2.20
CA GLY A 56 14.58 -0.36 1.29
C GLY A 56 15.27 -1.12 0.16
N GLY A 57 16.37 -1.80 0.48
CA GLY A 57 17.18 -2.49 -0.52
C GLY A 57 16.47 -3.61 -1.29
N ASN A 58 15.33 -4.10 -0.79
CA ASN A 58 14.59 -5.15 -1.48
C ASN A 58 13.62 -4.64 -2.55
N ILE A 59 13.46 -3.34 -2.69
CA ILE A 59 12.48 -2.78 -3.63
C ILE A 59 12.80 -3.21 -5.08
N GLU A 60 14.04 -3.12 -5.48
CA GLU A 60 14.44 -3.48 -6.85
C GLU A 60 14.28 -4.96 -7.14
N TYR A 61 14.63 -5.83 -6.19
CA TYR A 61 14.53 -7.28 -6.38
C TYR A 61 13.08 -7.75 -6.39
N ALA A 62 12.28 -7.23 -5.48
CA ALA A 62 10.88 -7.60 -5.36
C ALA A 62 10.11 -7.24 -6.64
N ALA A 63 10.34 -6.05 -7.16
CA ALA A 63 9.67 -5.59 -8.38
C ALA A 63 10.01 -6.46 -9.58
N ASP A 64 11.27 -6.86 -9.70
CA ASP A 64 11.71 -7.71 -10.82
C ASP A 64 10.93 -9.03 -10.86
N GLU A 65 10.81 -9.72 -9.73
CA GLU A 65 10.05 -10.97 -9.66
C GLU A 65 8.55 -10.75 -9.84
N MET A 66 8.01 -9.69 -9.26
CA MET A 66 6.59 -9.38 -9.43
C MET A 66 6.24 -9.15 -10.89
N VAL A 67 7.08 -8.41 -11.62
CA VAL A 67 6.88 -8.14 -13.05
C VAL A 67 7.02 -9.41 -13.88
N LYS A 68 7.95 -10.28 -13.54
CA LYS A 68 8.07 -11.59 -14.19
C LYS A 68 6.80 -12.43 -14.03
N ASN A 69 6.11 -12.26 -12.91
CA ASN A 69 4.83 -12.93 -12.64
C ASN A 69 3.63 -12.16 -13.21
N GLY A 70 3.88 -11.09 -13.94
CA GLY A 70 2.86 -10.35 -14.67
C GLY A 70 2.25 -9.17 -13.92
N ALA A 71 2.86 -8.69 -12.85
CA ALA A 71 2.34 -7.54 -12.11
C ALA A 71 2.18 -6.31 -13.03
N GLU A 72 1.02 -5.69 -12.97
CA GLU A 72 0.70 -4.45 -13.69
C GLU A 72 0.68 -3.26 -12.74
N VAL A 73 0.39 -3.51 -11.48
CA VAL A 73 0.30 -2.49 -10.42
C VAL A 73 1.05 -3.01 -9.19
N ILE A 74 1.82 -2.13 -8.58
CA ILE A 74 2.46 -2.42 -7.30
C ILE A 74 1.91 -1.46 -6.26
N HIS A 75 1.40 -2.01 -5.16
CA HIS A 75 0.92 -1.23 -4.02
C HIS A 75 2.02 -1.14 -2.96
N LEU A 76 2.35 0.08 -2.57
CA LEU A 76 3.17 0.34 -1.40
C LEU A 76 2.23 0.46 -0.21
N ALA A 77 2.43 -0.35 0.83
CA ALA A 77 1.45 -0.55 1.88
C ALA A 77 1.16 0.71 2.71
N THR A 78 -0.01 0.73 3.30
CA THR A 78 -0.47 1.78 4.20
C THR A 78 0.52 2.05 5.33
N GLY A 79 1.20 1.01 5.84
CA GLY A 79 2.21 1.17 6.89
C GLY A 79 3.41 2.04 6.48
N MET A 80 3.73 2.10 5.19
CA MET A 80 4.74 3.04 4.70
C MET A 80 4.19 4.47 4.72
N LEU A 81 2.94 4.62 4.33
CA LEU A 81 2.28 5.91 4.16
C LEU A 81 2.03 6.61 5.49
N VAL A 82 1.50 5.87 6.45
CA VAL A 82 1.11 6.41 7.76
C VAL A 82 1.90 5.81 8.91
N GLY A 83 3.11 5.37 8.63
CA GLY A 83 4.01 4.91 9.69
C GLY A 83 4.33 6.02 10.70
N TYR A 84 4.97 5.64 11.78
CA TYR A 84 5.37 6.56 12.84
C TYR A 84 6.88 6.44 13.05
N PRO A 85 7.70 7.26 12.38
CA PRO A 85 7.34 8.22 11.32
C PRO A 85 6.98 7.54 9.99
N PRO A 86 6.33 8.27 9.06
CA PRO A 86 6.10 7.74 7.72
C PRO A 86 7.41 7.43 6.99
N CYS A 87 7.35 6.56 6.01
CA CYS A 87 8.52 6.22 5.19
C CYS A 87 8.98 7.44 4.38
N PRO A 88 10.21 7.93 4.58
CA PRO A 88 10.70 9.08 3.84
C PRO A 88 11.08 8.75 2.41
N HIS A 89 11.02 7.47 2.01
CA HIS A 89 11.47 7.01 0.70
C HIS A 89 10.34 6.70 -0.27
N ILE A 90 9.07 6.95 0.10
CA ILE A 90 7.91 6.60 -0.74
C ILE A 90 8.02 7.19 -2.13
N ALA A 91 8.30 8.49 -2.22
CA ALA A 91 8.41 9.17 -3.52
C ALA A 91 9.53 8.57 -4.38
N THR A 92 10.65 8.24 -3.75
CA THR A 92 11.79 7.61 -4.41
C THR A 92 11.43 6.21 -4.90
N PHE A 93 10.78 5.41 -4.08
CA PHE A 93 10.35 4.06 -4.45
C PHE A 93 9.37 4.10 -5.62
N LYS A 94 8.36 4.97 -5.53
CA LYS A 94 7.37 5.12 -6.60
C LYS A 94 8.03 5.52 -7.92
N ALA A 95 8.90 6.52 -7.89
CA ALA A 95 9.59 7.00 -9.08
C ALA A 95 10.49 5.92 -9.68
N PHE A 96 11.24 5.21 -8.85
CA PHE A 96 12.10 4.13 -9.30
C PHE A 96 11.30 3.02 -9.97
N LEU A 97 10.23 2.57 -9.34
CA LEU A 97 9.41 1.46 -9.84
C LEU A 97 8.74 1.80 -11.17
N GLU A 98 8.13 2.98 -11.26
CA GLU A 98 7.43 3.41 -12.48
C GLU A 98 8.38 3.71 -13.63
N LYS A 99 9.60 4.14 -13.32
CA LYS A 99 10.60 4.43 -14.33
C LYS A 99 11.30 3.17 -14.85
N SER A 100 11.52 2.19 -13.96
CA SER A 100 12.30 1.00 -14.27
C SER A 100 11.47 -0.17 -14.78
N TYR A 101 10.16 -0.18 -14.51
CA TYR A 101 9.27 -1.29 -14.86
C TYR A 101 7.97 -0.77 -15.46
N PRO A 102 7.31 -1.59 -16.31
CA PRO A 102 6.02 -1.20 -16.91
C PRO A 102 4.86 -1.40 -15.91
N VAL A 103 4.95 -0.74 -14.76
CA VAL A 103 3.94 -0.85 -13.70
C VAL A 103 3.48 0.53 -13.27
N LYS A 104 2.24 0.58 -12.77
CA LYS A 104 1.72 1.71 -12.03
C LYS A 104 1.94 1.44 -10.54
N VAL A 105 2.35 2.45 -9.80
CA VAL A 105 2.48 2.34 -8.34
C VAL A 105 1.35 3.08 -7.65
N VAL A 106 0.65 2.39 -6.77
CA VAL A 106 -0.38 2.96 -5.91
C VAL A 106 0.15 2.99 -4.49
N VAL A 107 0.10 4.15 -3.86
CA VAL A 107 0.51 4.29 -2.47
C VAL A 107 -0.68 4.02 -1.58
N GLY A 108 -0.61 2.95 -0.80
CA GLY A 108 -1.66 2.54 0.11
C GLY A 108 -2.21 1.15 -0.21
N THR A 109 -2.72 0.51 0.83
CA THR A 109 -3.39 -0.79 0.78
C THR A 109 -4.67 -0.72 1.62
N HIS A 110 -4.63 -1.13 2.88
CA HIS A 110 -5.80 -1.18 3.75
C HIS A 110 -6.15 0.21 4.31
N PRO A 111 -7.42 0.41 4.73
CA PRO A 111 -7.80 1.60 5.48
C PRO A 111 -6.96 1.75 6.76
N ILE A 112 -6.76 2.98 7.20
CA ILE A 112 -6.04 3.24 8.44
C ILE A 112 -6.89 2.72 9.61
N PRO A 113 -6.34 1.86 10.49
CA PRO A 113 -7.10 1.42 11.66
C PRO A 113 -7.52 2.62 12.52
N ASN A 114 -8.75 2.57 13.05
CA ASN A 114 -9.34 3.70 13.77
C ASN A 114 -8.54 4.06 15.02
N LYS A 115 -8.13 3.06 15.79
CA LYS A 115 -7.30 3.28 16.98
C LYS A 115 -5.96 3.92 16.64
N TYR A 116 -5.35 3.44 15.55
CA TYR A 116 -4.08 3.99 15.07
C TYR A 116 -4.23 5.45 14.67
N LEU A 117 -5.27 5.76 13.88
CA LEU A 117 -5.56 7.12 13.46
C LEU A 117 -5.72 8.05 14.65
N ASN A 118 -6.53 7.66 15.63
CA ASN A 118 -6.80 8.46 16.82
C ASN A 118 -5.54 8.69 17.67
N THR A 119 -4.66 7.69 17.74
CA THR A 119 -3.41 7.81 18.50
C THR A 119 -2.42 8.77 17.84
N HIS A 120 -2.36 8.78 16.50
CA HIS A 120 -1.29 9.46 15.78
C HIS A 120 -1.69 10.74 15.03
N THR A 121 -2.95 11.17 15.13
CA THR A 121 -3.38 12.43 14.50
C THR A 121 -2.62 13.65 15.01
N CYS A 122 -2.12 13.59 16.23
CA CYS A 122 -1.36 14.70 16.84
C CYS A 122 0.00 14.96 16.18
N LEU A 123 0.48 14.03 15.34
CA LEU A 123 1.76 14.18 14.66
C LEU A 123 1.80 15.35 13.69
N GLY A 124 0.66 15.67 13.05
CA GLY A 124 0.59 16.71 12.05
C GLY A 124 1.28 16.40 10.73
N THR A 125 2.08 15.34 10.66
CA THR A 125 2.83 14.98 9.44
C THR A 125 1.91 14.72 8.25
N TRP A 126 0.77 14.10 8.52
CA TRP A 126 -0.17 13.71 7.46
C TRP A 126 -0.97 14.90 6.93
N GLU A 127 -0.88 16.05 7.56
CA GLU A 127 -1.56 17.29 7.16
C GLU A 127 -0.78 18.10 6.13
N SER A 128 0.47 17.75 5.86
CA SER A 128 1.27 18.49 4.87
C SER A 128 0.65 18.39 3.48
N PRO A 129 0.85 19.43 2.63
CA PRO A 129 0.29 19.44 1.27
C PRO A 129 0.71 18.24 0.41
N GLU A 130 1.92 17.72 0.63
CA GLU A 130 2.43 16.57 -0.12
C GLU A 130 1.81 15.26 0.35
N TRP A 131 1.50 15.16 1.65
CA TRP A 131 1.06 13.92 2.27
C TRP A 131 -0.46 13.75 2.27
N LYS A 132 -1.18 14.83 2.42
CA LYS A 132 -2.63 14.84 2.56
C LYS A 132 -3.37 14.09 1.44
N PRO A 133 -3.03 14.30 0.15
CA PRO A 133 -3.68 13.56 -0.93
C PRO A 133 -3.41 12.06 -0.89
N LEU A 134 -2.23 11.66 -0.42
CA LEU A 134 -1.86 10.25 -0.33
C LEU A 134 -2.66 9.54 0.76
N VAL A 135 -2.83 10.19 1.90
CA VAL A 135 -3.57 9.64 3.05
C VAL A 135 -5.06 9.51 2.74
N LYS A 136 -5.60 10.42 1.93
CA LYS A 136 -7.03 10.44 1.59
C LYS A 136 -7.52 9.09 1.06
N ALA A 137 -6.73 8.42 0.25
CA ALA A 137 -7.12 7.14 -0.36
C ALA A 137 -7.33 6.02 0.66
N VAL A 138 -6.71 6.13 1.84
CA VAL A 138 -6.78 5.10 2.89
C VAL A 138 -7.52 5.56 4.14
N LEU A 139 -8.13 6.75 4.12
CA LEU A 139 -8.91 7.22 5.29
C LEU A 139 -10.18 6.40 5.49
N SER A 140 -10.98 6.24 4.45
CA SER A 140 -12.29 5.55 4.52
C SER A 140 -13.21 6.19 5.59
N ASP A 141 -14.34 5.55 5.87
CA ASP A 141 -15.24 5.98 6.94
C ASP A 141 -14.91 5.29 8.27
N ASP A 142 -15.49 5.79 9.36
CA ASP A 142 -15.23 5.29 10.70
C ASP A 142 -15.53 3.80 10.84
N ALA A 143 -16.65 3.34 10.29
CA ALA A 143 -17.06 1.94 10.40
C ALA A 143 -16.08 1.02 9.67
N THR A 144 -15.63 1.43 8.50
CA THR A 144 -14.62 0.67 7.73
C THR A 144 -13.31 0.62 8.50
N ARG A 145 -12.83 1.77 9.02
CA ARG A 145 -11.59 1.80 9.79
C ARG A 145 -11.65 0.92 11.03
N ALA A 146 -12.80 0.87 11.70
CA ALA A 146 -12.96 0.06 12.91
C ALA A 146 -12.74 -1.43 12.65
N ARG A 147 -13.06 -1.90 11.44
CA ARG A 147 -12.82 -3.30 11.08
C ARG A 147 -11.34 -3.66 10.94
N TYR A 148 -10.47 -2.67 10.94
CA TYR A 148 -9.02 -2.87 10.83
C TYR A 148 -8.27 -2.63 12.15
N ASP A 149 -8.98 -2.38 13.23
CA ASP A 149 -8.41 -2.23 14.57
C ASP A 149 -7.77 -3.51 15.13
#